data_e6337e444d133ae61ee9547e5da922f5
#
_entry.id   e6337e444d133ae61ee9547e5da922f5
#
_cell.length_a   1.000
_cell.length_b   1.000
_cell.length_c   1.000
_cell.angle_alpha   90.00
_cell.angle_beta   90.00
_cell.angle_gamma   90.00
#
_symmetry.space_group_name_H-M   'P 1'
#
loop_
_entity.id
_entity.type
_entity.pdbx_description
1 polymer ?
#
loop_
_entity_poly.entity_id
_entity_poly.type
_entity_poly.pdbx_seq_one_letter_code
_entity_poly.pdbx_strand_id
1 'polypeptide(L)'
;MNSGDKTYIWQLSEWPHWTYDAKQLAPALGEVRLAQGHLLGRMHDLGMDVRDHATLRALTQDVLKTSEIEGENFPLDTVRSSVARRLGVDIGALAPVDRHVDGVVAMVLDATGQAEQPLTLERLLGWHAALFPTGYSGLSAIRVGALRDDTKGPMQVVSGPLHRQTVHYQAPPAHRLHAELSAFLQWFNADSKADPQGAPEDDPVIKAGLAHLWLVTLHPFDDGNGRIARAVGDMALTRAERLSPRYYSLSAQIQ
;
A
#
# COMPACT_ATOMS: atom_id res chain seq x y z
N MET A 1 -13.83 30.50 -15.92
CA MET A 1 -14.14 29.28 -16.72
C MET A 1 -14.77 28.29 -15.76
N ASN A 2 -16.03 27.92 -16.00
CA ASN A 2 -16.79 27.02 -15.15
C ASN A 2 -16.03 25.70 -14.98
N SER A 3 -15.72 25.34 -13.72
CA SER A 3 -15.40 23.97 -13.37
C SER A 3 -16.70 23.17 -13.56
N GLY A 4 -16.88 22.58 -14.76
CA GLY A 4 -17.94 21.63 -14.97
C GLY A 4 -17.89 20.62 -13.81
N ASP A 5 -19.03 20.29 -13.28
CA ASP A 5 -19.24 19.38 -12.15
C ASP A 5 -18.56 18.03 -12.46
N LYS A 6 -17.28 17.89 -12.05
CA LYS A 6 -16.57 16.63 -12.18
C LYS A 6 -17.15 15.66 -11.17
N THR A 7 -17.77 14.60 -11.63
CA THR A 7 -18.19 13.49 -10.78
C THR A 7 -17.01 12.57 -10.53
N TYR A 8 -16.66 12.37 -9.27
CA TYR A 8 -15.60 11.45 -8.85
C TYR A 8 -16.17 10.06 -8.54
N ILE A 9 -15.33 9.03 -8.61
CA ILE A 9 -15.74 7.63 -8.44
C ILE A 9 -16.51 7.37 -7.13
N TRP A 10 -16.12 8.01 -6.04
CA TRP A 10 -16.79 7.89 -4.74
C TRP A 10 -18.16 8.58 -4.66
N GLN A 11 -18.55 9.33 -5.70
CA GLN A 11 -19.85 10.00 -5.83
C GLN A 11 -20.83 9.18 -6.67
N LEU A 12 -20.37 8.12 -7.32
CA LEU A 12 -21.23 7.26 -8.12
C LEU A 12 -22.16 6.44 -7.20
N SER A 13 -23.34 6.10 -7.71
CA SER A 13 -24.35 5.30 -6.99
C SER A 13 -23.86 3.89 -6.67
N GLU A 14 -22.97 3.37 -7.50
CA GLU A 14 -22.39 2.04 -7.38
C GLU A 14 -21.22 1.97 -6.38
N TRP A 15 -20.74 3.11 -5.87
CA TRP A 15 -19.68 3.14 -4.87
C TRP A 15 -20.09 2.49 -3.54
N PRO A 16 -19.29 1.61 -2.96
CA PRO A 16 -17.99 1.06 -3.39
C PRO A 16 -18.08 -0.31 -4.09
N HIS A 17 -19.20 -0.60 -4.76
CA HIS A 17 -19.42 -1.88 -5.44
C HIS A 17 -18.64 -1.90 -6.77
N TRP A 18 -17.56 -2.68 -6.79
CA TRP A 18 -16.67 -2.77 -7.93
C TRP A 18 -17.20 -3.75 -8.98
N THR A 19 -17.17 -3.33 -10.23
CA THR A 19 -17.46 -4.20 -11.38
C THR A 19 -16.28 -4.23 -12.31
N TYR A 20 -15.92 -5.41 -12.80
CA TYR A 20 -14.86 -5.61 -13.78
C TYR A 20 -15.19 -6.76 -14.73
N ASP A 21 -14.59 -6.74 -15.92
CA ASP A 21 -14.75 -7.82 -16.90
C ASP A 21 -13.77 -8.96 -16.57
N ALA A 22 -14.25 -9.96 -15.86
CA ALA A 22 -13.45 -11.13 -15.48
C ALA A 22 -12.93 -11.91 -16.70
N LYS A 23 -13.66 -11.92 -17.84
CA LYS A 23 -13.23 -12.63 -19.06
C LYS A 23 -12.06 -11.93 -19.72
N GLN A 24 -12.07 -10.58 -19.71
CA GLN A 24 -10.98 -9.78 -20.24
C GLN A 24 -9.72 -9.92 -19.40
N LEU A 25 -9.86 -10.04 -18.08
CA LEU A 25 -8.72 -10.16 -17.14
C LEU A 25 -8.16 -11.58 -17.04
N ALA A 26 -8.94 -12.61 -17.36
CA ALA A 26 -8.55 -14.01 -17.15
C ALA A 26 -7.20 -14.40 -17.79
N PRO A 27 -6.83 -13.98 -19.01
CA PRO A 27 -5.52 -14.30 -19.59
C PRO A 27 -4.37 -13.73 -18.76
N ALA A 28 -4.42 -12.44 -18.41
CA ALA A 28 -3.37 -11.77 -17.61
C ALA A 28 -3.25 -12.38 -16.21
N LEU A 29 -4.38 -12.70 -15.56
CA LEU A 29 -4.38 -13.38 -14.26
C LEU A 29 -3.76 -14.79 -14.35
N GLY A 30 -4.01 -15.51 -15.46
CA GLY A 30 -3.36 -16.80 -15.74
C GLY A 30 -1.85 -16.70 -15.82
N GLU A 31 -1.34 -15.69 -16.55
CA GLU A 31 0.10 -15.42 -16.66
C GLU A 31 0.72 -15.05 -15.31
N VAL A 32 0.07 -14.20 -14.53
CA VAL A 32 0.53 -13.83 -13.17
C VAL A 32 0.62 -15.06 -12.28
N ARG A 33 -0.41 -15.90 -12.25
CA ARG A 33 -0.43 -17.14 -11.43
C ARG A 33 0.66 -18.13 -11.84
N LEU A 34 0.90 -18.27 -13.14
CA LEU A 34 1.99 -19.12 -13.65
C LEU A 34 3.36 -18.58 -13.20
N ALA A 35 3.59 -17.28 -13.32
CA ALA A 35 4.82 -16.64 -12.89
C ALA A 35 5.04 -16.76 -11.38
N GLN A 36 4.00 -16.52 -10.58
CA GLN A 36 4.01 -16.72 -9.12
C GLN A 36 4.34 -18.17 -8.77
N GLY A 37 3.66 -19.14 -9.37
CA GLY A 37 3.91 -20.56 -9.12
C GLY A 37 5.34 -20.99 -9.46
N HIS A 38 5.89 -20.52 -10.56
CA HIS A 38 7.29 -20.76 -10.92
C HIS A 38 8.28 -20.15 -9.93
N LEU A 39 8.05 -18.89 -9.53
CA LEU A 39 8.90 -18.22 -8.54
C LEU A 39 8.89 -18.96 -7.21
N LEU A 40 7.71 -19.27 -6.69
CA LEU A 40 7.53 -19.91 -5.39
C LEU A 40 8.10 -21.34 -5.39
N GLY A 41 7.87 -22.10 -6.46
CA GLY A 41 8.47 -23.43 -6.63
C GLY A 41 10.00 -23.39 -6.59
N ARG A 42 10.60 -22.46 -7.33
CA ARG A 42 12.07 -22.29 -7.29
C ARG A 42 12.59 -21.88 -5.92
N MET A 43 11.88 -20.98 -5.23
CA MET A 43 12.26 -20.55 -3.88
C MET A 43 12.12 -21.65 -2.84
N HIS A 44 11.15 -22.57 -3.01
CA HIS A 44 10.97 -23.72 -2.13
C HIS A 44 12.19 -24.64 -2.12
N ASP A 45 12.82 -24.83 -3.25
CA ASP A 45 13.96 -25.74 -3.42
C ASP A 45 15.30 -25.15 -2.93
N LEU A 46 15.33 -23.84 -2.58
CA LEU A 46 16.52 -23.17 -2.10
C LEU A 46 16.69 -23.31 -0.58
N GLY A 47 17.95 -23.33 -0.13
CA GLY A 47 18.27 -23.28 1.31
C GLY A 47 17.81 -21.99 1.98
N MET A 48 17.64 -22.04 3.31
CA MET A 48 17.13 -20.91 4.11
C MET A 48 17.95 -19.64 3.91
N ASP A 49 19.26 -19.73 3.93
CA ASP A 49 20.17 -18.60 3.75
C ASP A 49 19.93 -17.86 2.42
N VAL A 50 19.76 -18.60 1.33
CA VAL A 50 19.46 -18.01 0.01
C VAL A 50 18.09 -17.36 -0.02
N ARG A 51 17.09 -17.96 0.65
CA ARG A 51 15.74 -17.38 0.78
C ARG A 51 15.76 -16.10 1.59
N ASP A 52 16.49 -16.04 2.69
CA ASP A 52 16.62 -14.87 3.54
C ASP A 52 17.26 -13.70 2.78
N HIS A 53 18.30 -13.97 2.00
CA HIS A 53 18.93 -12.97 1.14
C HIS A 53 18.00 -12.51 -0.01
N ALA A 54 17.22 -13.41 -0.59
CA ALA A 54 16.23 -13.06 -1.62
C ALA A 54 15.11 -12.16 -1.04
N THR A 55 14.63 -12.49 0.17
CA THR A 55 13.68 -11.69 0.92
C THR A 55 14.24 -10.31 1.24
N LEU A 56 15.45 -10.24 1.78
CA LEU A 56 16.14 -9.00 2.08
C LEU A 56 16.22 -8.11 0.83
N ARG A 57 16.58 -8.70 -0.31
CA ARG A 57 16.67 -7.97 -1.59
C ARG A 57 15.31 -7.45 -2.04
N ALA A 58 14.26 -8.29 -2.03
CA ALA A 58 12.92 -7.92 -2.47
C ALA A 58 12.34 -6.79 -1.62
N LEU A 59 12.41 -6.91 -0.28
CA LEU A 59 11.93 -5.90 0.64
C LEU A 59 12.74 -4.60 0.58
N THR A 60 14.07 -4.68 0.42
CA THR A 60 14.91 -3.49 0.20
C THR A 60 14.47 -2.74 -1.06
N GLN A 61 14.24 -3.45 -2.16
CA GLN A 61 13.78 -2.86 -3.41
C GLN A 61 12.37 -2.24 -3.26
N ASP A 62 11.48 -2.90 -2.54
CA ASP A 62 10.12 -2.41 -2.32
C ASP A 62 10.12 -1.09 -1.52
N VAL A 63 10.89 -1.01 -0.44
CA VAL A 63 11.06 0.22 0.35
C VAL A 63 11.66 1.35 -0.47
N LEU A 64 12.69 1.07 -1.28
CA LEU A 64 13.30 2.07 -2.15
C LEU A 64 12.29 2.59 -3.18
N LYS A 65 11.59 1.69 -3.85
CA LYS A 65 10.68 2.05 -4.95
C LYS A 65 9.40 2.73 -4.44
N THR A 66 8.81 2.26 -3.33
CA THR A 66 7.65 2.94 -2.76
C THR A 66 7.98 4.37 -2.30
N SER A 67 9.22 4.64 -1.88
CA SER A 67 9.67 5.98 -1.51
C SER A 67 10.00 6.84 -2.74
N GLU A 68 10.66 6.25 -3.75
CA GLU A 68 10.99 6.92 -5.01
C GLU A 68 9.76 7.43 -5.76
N ILE A 69 8.65 6.65 -5.76
CA ILE A 69 7.36 7.08 -6.33
C ILE A 69 6.86 8.38 -5.69
N GLU A 70 7.11 8.57 -4.40
CA GLU A 70 6.73 9.78 -3.65
C GLU A 70 7.81 10.89 -3.71
N GLY A 71 8.86 10.70 -4.51
CA GLY A 71 9.96 11.65 -4.67
C GLY A 71 11.01 11.62 -3.56
N GLU A 72 10.98 10.61 -2.68
CA GLU A 72 11.97 10.39 -1.62
C GLU A 72 13.05 9.41 -2.08
N ASN A 73 14.30 9.83 -2.03
CA ASN A 73 15.44 8.99 -2.40
C ASN A 73 16.23 8.58 -1.16
N PHE A 74 16.10 7.32 -0.76
CA PHE A 74 16.88 6.76 0.35
C PHE A 74 18.17 6.09 -0.13
N PRO A 75 19.26 6.19 0.65
CA PRO A 75 20.47 5.45 0.35
C PRO A 75 20.24 3.95 0.47
N LEU A 76 20.65 3.18 -0.56
CA LEU A 76 20.50 1.73 -0.62
C LEU A 76 21.02 1.02 0.64
N ASP A 77 22.23 1.39 1.09
CA ASP A 77 22.86 0.73 2.25
C ASP A 77 22.10 1.00 3.55
N THR A 78 21.49 2.18 3.71
CA THR A 78 20.67 2.51 4.87
C THR A 78 19.40 1.67 4.89
N VAL A 79 18.70 1.56 3.76
CA VAL A 79 17.49 0.72 3.65
C VAL A 79 17.83 -0.75 3.86
N ARG A 80 18.85 -1.27 3.15
CA ARG A 80 19.29 -2.66 3.27
C ARG A 80 19.66 -3.01 4.71
N SER A 81 20.39 -2.12 5.40
CA SER A 81 20.78 -2.31 6.79
C SER A 81 19.57 -2.32 7.75
N SER A 82 18.59 -1.44 7.53
CA SER A 82 17.37 -1.40 8.33
C SER A 82 16.55 -2.69 8.15
N VAL A 83 16.35 -3.15 6.90
CA VAL A 83 15.64 -4.40 6.62
C VAL A 83 16.40 -5.60 7.20
N ALA A 84 17.72 -5.71 6.97
CA ALA A 84 18.55 -6.82 7.48
C ALA A 84 18.48 -6.93 9.00
N ARG A 85 18.58 -5.79 9.70
CA ARG A 85 18.49 -5.74 11.18
C ARG A 85 17.16 -6.29 11.68
N ARG A 86 16.05 -5.98 11.01
CA ARG A 86 14.71 -6.44 11.41
C ARG A 86 14.43 -7.89 11.05
N LEU A 87 15.03 -8.38 9.96
CA LEU A 87 14.93 -9.78 9.56
C LEU A 87 15.92 -10.69 10.30
N GLY A 88 16.91 -10.13 11.00
CA GLY A 88 17.99 -10.90 11.64
C GLY A 88 18.98 -11.49 10.62
N VAL A 89 19.07 -10.93 9.41
CA VAL A 89 19.99 -11.38 8.36
C VAL A 89 21.36 -10.71 8.54
N ASP A 90 22.40 -11.50 8.65
CA ASP A 90 23.77 -10.98 8.72
C ASP A 90 24.23 -10.51 7.33
N ILE A 91 24.58 -9.24 7.25
CA ILE A 91 25.16 -8.61 6.05
C ILE A 91 26.53 -7.98 6.33
N GLY A 92 27.13 -8.29 7.48
CA GLY A 92 28.37 -7.66 7.95
C GLY A 92 28.13 -6.27 8.55
N ALA A 93 28.87 -5.27 8.08
CA ALA A 93 28.74 -3.91 8.59
C ALA A 93 27.37 -3.29 8.25
N LEU A 94 26.70 -2.71 9.26
CA LEU A 94 25.41 -2.04 9.12
C LEU A 94 25.59 -0.52 9.06
N ALA A 95 24.85 0.13 8.16
CA ALA A 95 24.74 1.58 8.13
C ALA A 95 24.04 2.13 9.39
N PRO A 96 24.27 3.40 9.76
CA PRO A 96 23.57 4.07 10.84
C PRO A 96 22.04 4.03 10.66
N VAL A 97 21.33 4.10 11.78
CA VAL A 97 19.86 4.13 11.79
C VAL A 97 19.36 5.49 11.30
N ASP A 98 18.45 5.47 10.34
CA ASP A 98 17.66 6.62 9.91
C ASP A 98 16.20 6.40 10.25
N ARG A 99 15.59 7.32 11.01
CA ARG A 99 14.21 7.17 11.50
C ARG A 99 13.16 7.19 10.39
N HIS A 100 13.39 7.95 9.32
CA HIS A 100 12.47 7.99 8.18
C HIS A 100 12.51 6.67 7.42
N VAL A 101 13.72 6.18 7.12
CA VAL A 101 13.92 4.85 6.51
C VAL A 101 13.30 3.77 7.38
N ASP A 102 13.60 3.77 8.69
CA ASP A 102 13.08 2.78 9.63
C ASP A 102 11.54 2.77 9.71
N GLY A 103 10.90 3.92 9.56
CA GLY A 103 9.44 4.02 9.52
C GLY A 103 8.82 3.34 8.29
N VAL A 104 9.38 3.58 7.11
CA VAL A 104 8.91 2.91 5.87
C VAL A 104 9.19 1.41 5.93
N VAL A 105 10.38 1.01 6.39
CA VAL A 105 10.74 -0.40 6.59
C VAL A 105 9.78 -1.09 7.57
N ALA A 106 9.45 -0.44 8.69
CA ALA A 106 8.51 -0.98 9.68
C ALA A 106 7.14 -1.25 9.08
N MET A 107 6.60 -0.31 8.30
CA MET A 107 5.31 -0.45 7.62
C MET A 107 5.33 -1.61 6.62
N VAL A 108 6.33 -1.68 5.75
CA VAL A 108 6.42 -2.73 4.72
C VAL A 108 6.55 -4.12 5.36
N LEU A 109 7.40 -4.25 6.39
CA LEU A 109 7.58 -5.51 7.11
C LEU A 109 6.35 -5.92 7.91
N ASP A 110 5.63 -4.97 8.52
CA ASP A 110 4.38 -5.28 9.20
C ASP A 110 3.31 -5.72 8.21
N ALA A 111 3.14 -5.02 7.09
CA ALA A 111 2.17 -5.37 6.05
C ALA A 111 2.40 -6.78 5.48
N THR A 112 3.66 -7.15 5.23
CA THR A 112 4.01 -8.43 4.60
C THR A 112 4.27 -9.55 5.62
N GLY A 113 4.93 -9.26 6.75
CA GLY A 113 5.27 -10.25 7.77
C GLY A 113 4.11 -10.59 8.70
N GLN A 114 3.15 -9.67 8.88
CA GLN A 114 1.95 -9.83 9.71
C GLN A 114 0.67 -9.78 8.86
N ALA A 115 0.74 -10.28 7.62
CA ALA A 115 -0.36 -10.18 6.67
C ALA A 115 -1.64 -10.87 7.14
N GLU A 116 -1.55 -11.98 7.89
CA GLU A 116 -2.69 -12.72 8.42
C GLU A 116 -3.46 -11.96 9.53
N GLN A 117 -2.79 -11.00 10.20
CA GLN A 117 -3.45 -10.20 11.22
C GLN A 117 -4.44 -9.22 10.58
N PRO A 118 -5.59 -8.95 11.21
CA PRO A 118 -6.57 -8.01 10.68
C PRO A 118 -5.95 -6.64 10.40
N LEU A 119 -6.34 -6.02 9.29
CA LEU A 119 -6.09 -4.61 9.05
C LEU A 119 -7.09 -3.79 9.86
N THR A 120 -6.61 -2.95 10.76
CA THR A 120 -7.46 -2.10 11.60
C THR A 120 -7.14 -0.63 11.36
N LEU A 121 -8.05 0.25 11.78
CA LEU A 121 -7.76 1.69 11.74
C LEU A 121 -6.51 2.03 12.56
N GLU A 122 -6.36 1.46 13.74
CA GLU A 122 -5.19 1.67 14.60
C GLU A 122 -3.89 1.27 13.89
N ARG A 123 -3.91 0.16 13.14
CA ARG A 123 -2.75 -0.30 12.36
C ARG A 123 -2.40 0.69 11.25
N LEU A 124 -3.39 1.20 10.51
CA LEU A 124 -3.19 2.25 9.51
C LEU A 124 -2.65 3.55 10.12
N LEU A 125 -3.18 3.98 11.27
CA LEU A 125 -2.70 5.15 11.99
C LEU A 125 -1.27 4.95 12.51
N GLY A 126 -0.93 3.74 12.97
CA GLY A 126 0.42 3.36 13.38
C GLY A 126 1.42 3.42 12.23
N TRP A 127 1.06 2.91 11.05
CA TRP A 127 1.89 3.03 9.85
C TRP A 127 2.10 4.49 9.45
N HIS A 128 1.04 5.28 9.49
CA HIS A 128 1.14 6.71 9.21
C HIS A 128 2.07 7.43 10.21
N ALA A 129 1.97 7.11 11.50
CA ALA A 129 2.87 7.67 12.51
C ALA A 129 4.33 7.27 12.29
N ALA A 130 4.58 6.03 11.85
CA ALA A 130 5.92 5.57 11.52
C ALA A 130 6.53 6.29 10.32
N LEU A 131 5.72 6.60 9.30
CA LEU A 131 6.18 7.35 8.11
C LEU A 131 6.63 8.78 8.42
N PHE A 132 6.04 9.42 9.43
CA PHE A 132 6.27 10.83 9.74
C PHE A 132 6.74 11.06 11.18
N PRO A 133 7.91 10.52 11.58
CA PRO A 133 8.38 10.56 12.98
C PRO A 133 8.67 11.96 13.51
N THR A 134 8.79 12.96 12.63
CA THR A 134 9.05 14.37 12.95
C THR A 134 7.77 15.21 13.04
N GLY A 135 6.64 14.70 12.57
CA GLY A 135 5.40 15.49 12.45
C GLY A 135 5.30 16.34 11.18
N TYR A 136 6.24 16.15 10.25
CA TYR A 136 6.32 16.95 9.03
C TYR A 136 6.38 16.08 7.79
N SER A 137 5.78 16.56 6.71
CA SER A 137 6.00 16.13 5.33
C SER A 137 6.69 17.27 4.59
N GLY A 138 7.95 17.07 4.21
CA GLY A 138 8.78 18.15 3.73
C GLY A 138 8.86 19.32 4.74
N LEU A 139 8.37 20.49 4.35
CA LEU A 139 8.31 21.68 5.21
C LEU A 139 6.94 21.89 5.89
N SER A 140 5.96 21.07 5.58
CA SER A 140 4.59 21.21 6.07
C SER A 140 4.32 20.36 7.29
N ALA A 141 3.82 20.96 8.38
CA ALA A 141 3.30 20.22 9.51
C ALA A 141 2.03 19.48 9.10
N ILE A 142 1.96 18.19 9.45
CA ILE A 142 0.82 17.30 9.15
C ILE A 142 0.26 16.67 10.42
N ARG A 143 -0.96 16.15 10.33
CA ARG A 143 -1.59 15.39 11.42
C ARG A 143 -1.08 13.96 11.43
N VAL A 144 -0.15 13.66 12.31
CA VAL A 144 0.50 12.35 12.40
C VAL A 144 -0.34 11.36 13.20
N GLY A 145 -0.49 10.15 12.68
CA GLY A 145 -1.25 9.09 13.35
C GLY A 145 -2.74 9.44 13.54
N ALA A 146 -3.29 10.25 12.65
CA ALA A 146 -4.68 10.69 12.68
C ALA A 146 -5.22 10.86 11.26
N LEU A 147 -6.53 10.72 11.10
CA LEU A 147 -7.19 11.05 9.84
C LEU A 147 -7.12 12.55 9.58
N ARG A 148 -7.03 12.92 8.29
CA ARG A 148 -7.11 14.33 7.88
C ARG A 148 -8.44 14.95 8.25
N ASP A 149 -8.47 16.26 8.31
CA ASP A 149 -9.68 17.07 8.34
C ASP A 149 -9.76 17.98 7.10
N ASP A 150 -10.85 18.72 6.97
CA ASP A 150 -11.07 19.67 5.87
C ASP A 150 -10.87 21.12 6.31
N THR A 151 -10.15 21.38 7.41
CA THR A 151 -9.94 22.74 7.95
C THR A 151 -9.16 23.64 7.00
N LYS A 152 -8.30 23.04 6.15
CA LYS A 152 -7.55 23.76 5.09
C LYS A 152 -8.23 23.68 3.72
N GLY A 153 -9.45 23.18 3.65
CA GLY A 153 -10.19 22.90 2.42
C GLY A 153 -10.22 21.41 2.05
N PRO A 154 -10.94 21.05 0.99
CA PRO A 154 -11.07 19.66 0.57
C PRO A 154 -9.72 19.08 0.14
N MET A 155 -9.51 17.80 0.42
CA MET A 155 -8.32 17.07 -0.07
C MET A 155 -8.40 16.90 -1.58
N GLN A 156 -7.41 17.41 -2.28
CA GLN A 156 -7.35 17.41 -3.75
C GLN A 156 -5.97 16.95 -4.25
N VAL A 157 -5.97 16.18 -5.32
CA VAL A 157 -4.77 15.91 -6.11
C VAL A 157 -4.69 16.94 -7.22
N VAL A 158 -3.66 17.76 -7.17
CA VAL A 158 -3.49 18.89 -8.06
C VAL A 158 -2.15 18.85 -8.78
N SER A 159 -2.07 19.49 -9.95
CA SER A 159 -0.82 19.76 -10.64
C SER A 159 -0.75 21.24 -11.08
N GLY A 160 0.45 21.70 -11.39
CA GLY A 160 0.69 23.07 -11.83
C GLY A 160 1.08 24.00 -10.67
N PRO A 161 1.52 25.24 -10.99
CA PRO A 161 1.91 26.23 -9.98
C PRO A 161 0.70 26.71 -9.18
N LEU A 162 0.93 27.20 -7.96
CA LEU A 162 -0.12 27.63 -7.00
C LEU A 162 -1.18 28.56 -7.59
N HIS A 163 -0.79 29.45 -8.51
CA HIS A 163 -1.72 30.40 -9.15
C HIS A 163 -2.49 29.82 -10.35
N ARG A 164 -2.16 28.58 -10.78
CA ARG A 164 -2.82 27.91 -11.94
C ARG A 164 -2.85 26.39 -11.72
N GLN A 165 -3.43 25.99 -10.61
CA GLN A 165 -3.59 24.56 -10.32
C GLN A 165 -4.69 23.93 -11.15
N THR A 166 -4.44 22.71 -11.60
CA THR A 166 -5.45 21.83 -12.21
C THR A 166 -5.80 20.76 -11.19
N VAL A 167 -7.08 20.69 -10.79
CA VAL A 167 -7.58 19.65 -9.92
C VAL A 167 -7.85 18.39 -10.75
N HIS A 168 -7.14 17.32 -10.46
CA HIS A 168 -7.30 16.02 -11.11
C HIS A 168 -8.29 15.14 -10.35
N TYR A 169 -8.24 15.19 -9.03
CA TYR A 169 -9.09 14.40 -8.15
C TYR A 169 -9.42 15.19 -6.89
N GLN A 170 -10.62 14.95 -6.34
CA GLN A 170 -11.03 15.40 -5.02
C GLN A 170 -11.53 14.19 -4.23
N ALA A 171 -10.93 13.99 -3.06
CA ALA A 171 -11.28 12.89 -2.16
C ALA A 171 -12.63 13.14 -1.45
N PRO A 172 -13.25 12.11 -0.86
CA PRO A 172 -14.42 12.25 -0.03
C PRO A 172 -14.17 13.26 1.11
N PRO A 173 -15.18 14.04 1.53
CA PRO A 173 -15.00 14.97 2.64
C PRO A 173 -14.67 14.25 3.96
N ALA A 174 -13.89 14.90 4.82
CA ALA A 174 -13.34 14.28 6.03
C ALA A 174 -14.39 13.65 6.96
N HIS A 175 -15.59 14.25 7.04
CA HIS A 175 -16.66 13.72 7.88
C HIS A 175 -17.17 12.33 7.44
N ARG A 176 -16.92 11.91 6.18
CA ARG A 176 -17.25 10.57 5.68
C ARG A 176 -16.18 9.52 5.98
N LEU A 177 -14.94 9.92 6.28
CA LEU A 177 -13.78 9.00 6.32
C LEU A 177 -13.96 7.86 7.31
N HIS A 178 -14.54 8.10 8.49
CA HIS A 178 -14.76 7.02 9.45
C HIS A 178 -15.71 5.93 8.91
N ALA A 179 -16.81 6.32 8.28
CA ALA A 179 -17.76 5.36 7.69
C ALA A 179 -17.15 4.63 6.50
N GLU A 180 -16.48 5.35 5.60
CA GLU A 180 -15.83 4.81 4.41
C GLU A 180 -14.70 3.83 4.79
N LEU A 181 -13.85 4.19 5.75
CA LEU A 181 -12.79 3.30 6.24
C LEU A 181 -13.36 2.09 6.96
N SER A 182 -14.45 2.24 7.73
CA SER A 182 -15.11 1.09 8.35
C SER A 182 -15.60 0.08 7.29
N ALA A 183 -16.26 0.57 6.24
CA ALA A 183 -16.70 -0.27 5.12
C ALA A 183 -15.52 -0.94 4.41
N PHE A 184 -14.46 -0.18 4.11
CA PHE A 184 -13.22 -0.69 3.52
C PHE A 184 -12.58 -1.79 4.37
N LEU A 185 -12.40 -1.56 5.68
CA LEU A 185 -11.77 -2.51 6.60
C LEU A 185 -12.61 -3.78 6.76
N GLN A 186 -13.93 -3.66 6.80
CA GLN A 186 -14.83 -4.80 6.84
C GLN A 186 -14.68 -5.66 5.57
N TRP A 187 -14.71 -5.05 4.39
CA TRP A 187 -14.51 -5.74 3.12
C TRP A 187 -13.12 -6.37 3.02
N PHE A 188 -12.06 -5.63 3.40
CA PHE A 188 -10.67 -6.10 3.31
C PHE A 188 -10.42 -7.33 4.19
N ASN A 189 -10.99 -7.35 5.40
CA ASN A 189 -10.82 -8.43 6.37
C ASN A 189 -11.84 -9.57 6.22
N ALA A 190 -12.85 -9.42 5.36
CA ALA A 190 -13.78 -10.49 5.10
C ALA A 190 -13.05 -11.68 4.47
N ASP A 191 -13.27 -12.87 5.04
CA ASP A 191 -12.80 -14.12 4.44
C ASP A 191 -13.52 -14.33 3.12
N SER A 192 -12.75 -14.56 2.06
CA SER A 192 -13.26 -14.83 0.71
C SER A 192 -14.22 -16.04 0.67
N LYS A 193 -14.21 -16.90 1.69
CA LYS A 193 -15.06 -18.09 1.82
C LYS A 193 -16.43 -17.82 2.45
N ALA A 194 -16.69 -16.59 2.91
CA ALA A 194 -17.83 -16.29 3.78
C ALA A 194 -18.89 -15.41 3.13
N ASP A 195 -19.01 -15.33 1.80
CA ASP A 195 -20.17 -14.68 1.19
C ASP A 195 -21.33 -15.68 1.08
N PRO A 196 -22.36 -15.57 1.95
CA PRO A 196 -23.54 -16.41 1.89
C PRO A 196 -24.40 -16.18 0.62
N GLN A 197 -24.11 -15.12 -0.15
CA GLN A 197 -24.87 -14.71 -1.34
C GLN A 197 -24.22 -15.17 -2.64
N GLY A 198 -23.06 -15.87 -2.57
CA GLY A 198 -22.44 -16.51 -3.72
C GLY A 198 -21.89 -15.54 -4.76
N ALA A 199 -21.53 -14.32 -4.37
CA ALA A 199 -20.75 -13.46 -5.25
C ALA A 199 -19.43 -14.17 -5.61
N PRO A 200 -18.97 -14.07 -6.86
CA PRO A 200 -17.69 -14.64 -7.24
C PRO A 200 -16.61 -14.13 -6.30
N GLU A 201 -15.87 -15.07 -5.69
CA GLU A 201 -14.70 -14.73 -4.86
C GLU A 201 -13.77 -13.87 -5.70
N ASP A 202 -13.49 -12.64 -5.25
CA ASP A 202 -12.54 -11.78 -5.95
C ASP A 202 -11.20 -12.48 -6.04
N ASP A 203 -10.67 -12.55 -7.28
CA ASP A 203 -9.31 -13.03 -7.47
C ASP A 203 -8.35 -12.26 -6.54
N PRO A 204 -7.46 -12.93 -5.81
CA PRO A 204 -6.56 -12.28 -4.87
C PRO A 204 -5.75 -11.13 -5.45
N VAL A 205 -5.37 -11.22 -6.73
CA VAL A 205 -4.66 -10.13 -7.43
C VAL A 205 -5.61 -8.95 -7.66
N ILE A 206 -6.87 -9.23 -8.03
CA ILE A 206 -7.91 -8.21 -8.16
C ILE A 206 -8.19 -7.57 -6.80
N LYS A 207 -8.35 -8.39 -5.73
CA LYS A 207 -8.57 -7.87 -4.37
C LYS A 207 -7.44 -6.93 -3.94
N ALA A 208 -6.19 -7.26 -4.23
CA ALA A 208 -5.04 -6.39 -3.94
C ALA A 208 -5.10 -5.06 -4.71
N GLY A 209 -5.44 -5.11 -6.00
CA GLY A 209 -5.63 -3.92 -6.83
C GLY A 209 -6.78 -3.04 -6.33
N LEU A 210 -7.92 -3.65 -6.00
CA LEU A 210 -9.08 -2.94 -5.46
C LEU A 210 -8.79 -2.34 -4.07
N ALA A 211 -8.07 -3.03 -3.21
CA ALA A 211 -7.67 -2.52 -1.90
C ALA A 211 -6.79 -1.27 -2.03
N HIS A 212 -5.81 -1.31 -2.93
CA HIS A 212 -4.99 -0.16 -3.27
C HIS A 212 -5.84 0.99 -3.81
N LEU A 213 -6.65 0.74 -4.84
CA LEU A 213 -7.51 1.75 -5.46
C LEU A 213 -8.48 2.39 -4.45
N TRP A 214 -9.13 1.58 -3.62
CA TRP A 214 -10.07 2.09 -2.64
C TRP A 214 -9.40 3.01 -1.63
N LEU A 215 -8.27 2.60 -1.05
CA LEU A 215 -7.58 3.42 -0.07
C LEU A 215 -7.00 4.72 -0.66
N VAL A 216 -6.45 4.66 -1.88
CA VAL A 216 -6.00 5.86 -2.61
C VAL A 216 -7.19 6.79 -2.92
N THR A 217 -8.36 6.22 -3.23
CA THR A 217 -9.58 7.00 -3.46
C THR A 217 -10.03 7.73 -2.18
N LEU A 218 -10.03 7.06 -1.04
CA LEU A 218 -10.39 7.68 0.24
C LEU A 218 -9.43 8.79 0.66
N HIS A 219 -8.15 8.61 0.37
CA HIS A 219 -7.09 9.57 0.71
C HIS A 219 -7.17 10.03 2.17
N PRO A 220 -7.11 9.10 3.14
CA PRO A 220 -7.53 9.37 4.51
C PRO A 220 -6.54 10.21 5.33
N PHE A 221 -5.35 10.48 4.84
CA PHE A 221 -4.27 11.18 5.53
C PHE A 221 -3.89 12.49 4.82
N ASP A 222 -3.21 13.39 5.54
CA ASP A 222 -2.66 14.62 4.96
C ASP A 222 -1.56 14.30 3.93
N ASP A 223 -0.81 13.21 4.15
CA ASP A 223 0.22 12.68 3.24
C ASP A 223 0.46 11.18 3.51
N GLY A 224 1.31 10.51 2.69
CA GLY A 224 1.66 9.08 2.85
C GLY A 224 0.59 8.11 2.35
N ASN A 225 -0.51 8.60 1.75
CA ASN A 225 -1.60 7.76 1.27
C ASN A 225 -1.14 6.72 0.24
N GLY A 226 -0.26 7.11 -0.68
CA GLY A 226 0.29 6.20 -1.71
C GLY A 226 1.11 5.06 -1.10
N ARG A 227 2.02 5.37 -0.18
CA ARG A 227 2.85 4.36 0.52
C ARG A 227 1.99 3.38 1.30
N ILE A 228 1.03 3.88 2.07
CA ILE A 228 0.11 3.03 2.85
C ILE A 228 -0.78 2.19 1.93
N ALA A 229 -1.31 2.75 0.84
CA ALA A 229 -2.15 2.01 -0.10
C ALA A 229 -1.37 0.88 -0.81
N ARG A 230 -0.09 1.11 -1.18
CA ARG A 230 0.78 0.06 -1.71
C ARG A 230 1.04 -1.03 -0.66
N ALA A 231 1.34 -0.66 0.58
CA ALA A 231 1.51 -1.63 1.67
C ALA A 231 0.25 -2.48 1.92
N VAL A 232 -0.96 -1.89 1.80
CA VAL A 232 -2.22 -2.63 1.89
C VAL A 232 -2.40 -3.60 0.71
N GLY A 233 -2.05 -3.18 -0.51
CA GLY A 233 -2.03 -4.08 -1.67
C GLY A 233 -1.07 -5.26 -1.48
N ASP A 234 0.13 -4.98 -0.97
CA ASP A 234 1.13 -5.99 -0.64
C ASP A 234 0.64 -6.96 0.45
N MET A 235 -0.03 -6.44 1.48
CA MET A 235 -0.65 -7.27 2.53
C MET A 235 -1.71 -8.21 1.95
N ALA A 236 -2.57 -7.73 1.04
CA ALA A 236 -3.60 -8.54 0.40
C ALA A 236 -3.00 -9.68 -0.44
N LEU A 237 -1.96 -9.41 -1.22
CA LEU A 237 -1.25 -10.43 -2.00
C LEU A 237 -0.55 -11.45 -1.10
N THR A 238 0.11 -11.02 -0.04
CA THR A 238 0.80 -11.91 0.90
C THR A 238 -0.17 -12.88 1.57
N ARG A 239 -1.37 -12.40 1.97
CA ARG A 239 -2.46 -13.25 2.47
C ARG A 239 -2.87 -14.31 1.45
N ALA A 240 -3.04 -13.91 0.20
CA ALA A 240 -3.46 -14.79 -0.87
C ALA A 240 -2.45 -15.89 -1.17
N GLU A 241 -1.19 -15.54 -1.16
CA GLU A 241 -0.08 -16.46 -1.43
C GLU A 241 0.20 -17.41 -0.25
N ARG A 242 -0.29 -17.08 0.94
CA ARG A 242 -0.01 -17.79 2.20
C ARG A 242 1.49 -18.00 2.45
N LEU A 243 2.29 -17.12 1.92
CA LEU A 243 3.75 -17.19 1.95
C LEU A 243 4.31 -15.86 2.46
N SER A 244 4.76 -15.89 3.67
CA SER A 244 5.73 -14.92 4.19
C SER A 244 7.06 -15.67 4.27
N PRO A 245 8.12 -15.18 3.70
CA PRO A 245 8.34 -13.83 3.14
C PRO A 245 8.05 -13.70 1.63
N ARG A 246 7.88 -12.46 1.16
CA ARG A 246 7.74 -12.13 -0.27
C ARG A 246 9.09 -12.08 -0.98
N TYR A 247 9.09 -12.49 -2.25
CA TYR A 247 10.28 -12.53 -3.09
C TYR A 247 10.25 -11.57 -4.28
N TYR A 248 9.27 -10.66 -4.32
CA TYR A 248 9.12 -9.64 -5.37
C TYR A 248 8.51 -8.35 -4.81
N SER A 249 8.67 -7.25 -5.53
CA SER A 249 8.14 -5.93 -5.20
C SER A 249 7.14 -5.49 -6.26
N LEU A 250 5.92 -5.12 -5.85
CA LEU A 250 4.96 -4.46 -6.73
C LEU A 250 5.38 -3.02 -7.02
N SER A 251 5.84 -2.30 -6.01
CA SER A 251 6.28 -0.91 -6.16
C SER A 251 7.36 -0.74 -7.22
N ALA A 252 8.17 -1.79 -7.48
CA ALA A 252 9.18 -1.78 -8.54
C ALA A 252 8.59 -1.78 -9.96
N GLN A 253 7.31 -2.10 -10.13
CA GLN A 253 6.62 -2.16 -11.43
C GLN A 253 5.63 -1.01 -11.64
N ILE A 254 5.31 -0.27 -10.58
CA ILE A 254 4.49 0.94 -10.65
C ILE A 254 5.39 2.08 -11.12
N GLN A 255 5.05 2.66 -12.28
CA GLN A 255 5.75 3.81 -12.89
C GLN A 255 4.86 5.04 -12.94
#